data_bf9a9e009dd2b6876bfe4719ad1e25b0
#
_entry.id   bf9a9e009dd2b6876bfe4719ad1e25b0
#
_cell.length_a   1.000
_cell.length_b   1.000
_cell.length_c   1.000
_cell.angle_alpha   90.00
_cell.angle_beta   90.00
_cell.angle_gamma   90.00
#
_symmetry.space_group_name_H-M   'P 1'
#
loop_
_entity.id
_entity.type
_entity.pdbx_description
1 polymer ?
#
loop_
_entity_poly.entity_id
_entity_poly.type
_entity_poly.pdbx_seq_one_letter_code
_entity_poly.pdbx_strand_id
1 'polypeptide(L)'
;ADDDNNTGADHKRTLHWNAVGTEVLSPATLTRFGVEYNIVDGLQHSPYRNVYAGGSIVPERHPDHRERRDAFLKLSQYFENRSSLRFNYRLYQDDWGILSHEAGTRLSQYVAPGLFASYDYRYYTQTAAYFQSDAYTSVGGIDGYLTGDYRMAALASHLFGFSLDMDLGVMAADVPALRRLGVRIDFERYFNSNNYSANILETGLDFRF
;
A
#
# COMPACT_ATOMS: atom_id res chain seq x y z
N ALA A 1 2.04 -28.36 41.90
CA ALA A 1 2.58 -27.71 40.71
C ALA A 1 1.47 -27.73 39.71
N ASP A 2 0.65 -26.68 39.73
CA ASP A 2 -0.41 -26.46 38.74
C ASP A 2 0.25 -25.90 37.50
N ASP A 3 0.26 -26.72 36.46
CA ASP A 3 0.64 -26.36 35.11
C ASP A 3 -0.57 -25.61 34.50
N ASP A 4 -0.66 -24.32 34.82
CA ASP A 4 -1.63 -23.43 34.16
C ASP A 4 -1.17 -23.25 32.70
N ASN A 5 -1.42 -24.26 31.89
CA ASN A 5 -1.51 -24.15 30.45
C ASN A 5 -2.74 -23.30 30.11
N ASN A 6 -2.69 -22.04 30.48
CA ASN A 6 -3.62 -21.05 29.95
C ASN A 6 -3.27 -20.78 28.50
N THR A 7 -3.67 -21.67 27.63
CA THR A 7 -3.85 -21.38 26.22
C THR A 7 -5.02 -20.42 26.10
N GLY A 8 -4.85 -19.21 26.63
CA GLY A 8 -5.75 -18.10 26.36
C GLY A 8 -5.77 -17.92 24.84
N ALA A 9 -6.84 -18.33 24.21
CA ALA A 9 -7.03 -18.07 22.80
C ALA A 9 -6.99 -16.54 22.66
N ASP A 10 -5.91 -16.04 22.08
CA ASP A 10 -5.75 -14.62 21.81
C ASP A 10 -6.87 -14.19 20.86
N HIS A 11 -7.87 -13.55 21.42
CA HIS A 11 -9.00 -13.08 20.66
C HIS A 11 -8.68 -11.72 20.04
N LYS A 12 -9.04 -11.56 18.79
CA LYS A 12 -9.01 -10.29 18.08
C LYS A 12 -10.40 -9.95 17.59
N ARG A 13 -10.91 -8.79 17.97
CA ARG A 13 -12.18 -8.25 17.51
C ARG A 13 -11.91 -7.03 16.64
N THR A 14 -12.59 -6.96 15.50
CA THR A 14 -12.49 -5.79 14.61
C THR A 14 -13.90 -5.29 14.29
N LEU A 15 -14.11 -3.98 14.51
CA LEU A 15 -15.26 -3.25 14.01
C LEU A 15 -14.78 -2.35 12.88
N HIS A 16 -15.40 -2.48 11.72
CA HIS A 16 -15.07 -1.69 10.54
C HIS A 16 -16.31 -0.96 10.04
N TRP A 17 -16.17 0.34 9.79
CA TRP A 17 -17.18 1.18 9.18
C TRP A 17 -16.55 1.95 8.02
N ASN A 18 -17.28 2.06 6.91
CA ASN A 18 -16.87 2.88 5.77
C ASN A 18 -18.05 3.59 5.11
N ALA A 19 -17.77 4.73 4.49
CA ALA A 19 -18.69 5.45 3.62
C ALA A 19 -17.94 5.91 2.38
N VAL A 20 -18.52 5.63 1.21
CA VAL A 20 -17.90 5.95 -0.09
C VAL A 20 -18.92 6.65 -0.96
N GLY A 21 -18.52 7.80 -1.53
CA GLY A 21 -19.25 8.54 -2.56
C GLY A 21 -18.52 8.48 -3.89
N THR A 22 -19.28 8.47 -4.97
CA THR A 22 -18.77 8.58 -6.34
C THR A 22 -19.62 9.60 -7.07
N GLU A 23 -18.97 10.57 -7.71
CA GLU A 23 -19.62 11.65 -8.42
C GLU A 23 -19.04 11.78 -9.83
N VAL A 24 -19.90 11.87 -10.83
CA VAL A 24 -19.56 12.15 -12.22
C VAL A 24 -19.62 13.66 -12.43
N LEU A 25 -18.48 14.34 -12.36
CA LEU A 25 -18.41 15.80 -12.50
C LEU A 25 -18.62 16.25 -13.94
N SER A 26 -18.23 15.43 -14.92
CA SER A 26 -18.45 15.64 -16.35
C SER A 26 -18.39 14.29 -17.09
N PRO A 27 -18.74 14.22 -18.39
CA PRO A 27 -18.55 12.99 -19.18
C PRO A 27 -17.11 12.47 -19.21
N ALA A 28 -16.14 13.34 -18.91
CA ALA A 28 -14.71 13.00 -18.91
C ALA A 28 -14.08 12.99 -17.51
N THR A 29 -14.83 13.33 -16.44
CA THR A 29 -14.29 13.53 -15.09
C THR A 29 -15.10 12.75 -14.07
N LEU A 30 -14.45 11.82 -13.38
CA LEU A 30 -15.02 11.04 -12.28
C LEU A 30 -14.24 11.33 -10.99
N THR A 31 -14.93 11.55 -9.91
CA THR A 31 -14.35 11.62 -8.57
C THR A 31 -14.95 10.55 -7.66
N ARG A 32 -14.12 9.99 -6.77
CA ARG A 32 -14.53 9.06 -5.72
C ARG A 32 -13.84 9.47 -4.44
N PHE A 33 -14.60 9.57 -3.36
CA PHE A 33 -14.08 9.91 -2.03
C PHE A 33 -14.68 8.98 -0.99
N GLY A 34 -14.00 8.83 0.12
CA GLY A 34 -14.52 8.01 1.20
C GLY A 34 -13.77 8.24 2.50
N VAL A 35 -14.39 7.75 3.56
CA VAL A 35 -13.85 7.71 4.91
C VAL A 35 -14.01 6.30 5.47
N GLU A 36 -13.03 5.86 6.25
CA GLU A 36 -13.02 4.56 6.91
C GLU A 36 -12.67 4.74 8.39
N TYR A 37 -13.31 3.95 9.23
CA TYR A 37 -13.05 3.90 10.66
C TYR A 37 -12.98 2.46 11.13
N ASN A 38 -11.88 2.09 11.79
CA ASN A 38 -11.65 0.75 12.29
C ASN A 38 -11.28 0.79 13.77
N ILE A 39 -11.95 -0.03 14.57
CA ILE A 39 -11.57 -0.32 15.95
C ILE A 39 -11.09 -1.77 16.00
N VAL A 40 -9.93 -1.98 16.58
CA VAL A 40 -9.34 -3.31 16.74
C VAL A 40 -9.00 -3.50 18.22
N ASP A 41 -9.60 -4.51 18.84
CA ASP A 41 -9.35 -4.91 20.22
C ASP A 41 -8.73 -6.31 20.25
N GLY A 42 -7.76 -6.54 21.14
CA GLY A 42 -7.07 -7.80 21.33
C GLY A 42 -5.69 -7.85 20.66
N LEU A 43 -5.14 -9.03 20.47
CA LEU A 43 -3.75 -9.24 20.04
C LEU A 43 -3.42 -8.54 18.71
N GLN A 44 -2.45 -7.62 18.73
CA GLN A 44 -2.03 -6.83 17.57
C GLN A 44 -0.54 -6.94 17.22
N HIS A 45 0.22 -7.70 17.97
CA HIS A 45 1.64 -7.99 17.68
C HIS A 45 1.82 -9.41 17.13
N SER A 46 2.97 -9.68 16.54
CA SER A 46 3.33 -11.03 16.09
C SER A 46 3.87 -11.83 17.27
N PRO A 47 3.31 -13.00 17.60
CA PRO A 47 3.84 -13.84 18.68
C PRO A 47 5.24 -14.41 18.37
N TYR A 48 5.69 -14.33 17.12
CA TYR A 48 7.00 -14.84 16.68
C TYR A 48 8.06 -13.76 16.53
N ARG A 49 7.72 -12.48 16.76
CA ARG A 49 8.67 -11.38 16.62
C ARG A 49 9.27 -11.02 17.97
N ASN A 50 10.60 -10.90 17.96
CA ASN A 50 11.37 -10.48 19.13
C ASN A 50 12.09 -9.16 18.86
N VAL A 51 12.39 -8.45 19.92
CA VAL A 51 13.06 -7.15 19.93
C VAL A 51 14.26 -7.20 20.85
N TYR A 52 15.37 -6.57 20.46
CA TYR A 52 16.51 -6.37 21.33
C TYR A 52 16.27 -5.13 22.19
N ALA A 53 16.21 -5.29 23.51
CA ALA A 53 15.92 -4.24 24.46
C ALA A 53 16.69 -4.43 25.77
N GLY A 54 17.35 -3.39 26.26
CA GLY A 54 18.06 -3.43 27.54
C GLY A 54 19.12 -4.55 27.64
N GLY A 55 19.77 -4.93 26.55
CA GLY A 55 20.76 -6.00 26.52
C GLY A 55 20.19 -7.42 26.37
N SER A 56 18.87 -7.57 26.22
CA SER A 56 18.19 -8.86 26.11
C SER A 56 17.28 -8.93 24.90
N ILE A 57 16.98 -10.15 24.45
CA ILE A 57 15.97 -10.39 23.42
C ILE A 57 14.64 -10.71 24.12
N VAL A 58 13.62 -9.92 23.83
CA VAL A 58 12.28 -10.05 24.45
C VAL A 58 11.19 -10.07 23.39
N PRO A 59 10.04 -10.70 23.66
CA PRO A 59 8.90 -10.68 22.73
C PRO A 59 8.40 -9.25 22.50
N GLU A 60 7.93 -9.00 21.29
CA GLU A 60 7.23 -7.77 20.90
C GLU A 60 5.94 -7.58 21.73
N ARG A 61 5.62 -6.36 22.09
CA ARG A 61 4.39 -6.01 22.82
C ARG A 61 3.81 -4.72 22.23
N HIS A 62 2.58 -4.80 21.74
CA HIS A 62 1.80 -3.65 21.27
C HIS A 62 0.61 -3.39 22.22
N PRO A 63 0.02 -2.19 22.19
CA PRO A 63 -1.27 -1.97 22.81
C PRO A 63 -2.34 -2.92 22.22
N ASP A 64 -3.25 -3.38 23.08
CA ASP A 64 -4.34 -4.30 22.66
C ASP A 64 -5.50 -3.56 21.98
N HIS A 65 -5.50 -2.23 22.02
CA HIS A 65 -6.49 -1.38 21.40
C HIS A 65 -5.86 -0.54 20.28
N ARG A 66 -6.57 -0.40 19.16
CA ARG A 66 -6.17 0.52 18.08
C ARG A 66 -7.37 1.07 17.33
N GLU A 67 -7.49 2.39 17.29
CA GLU A 67 -8.43 3.11 16.45
C GLU A 67 -7.71 3.65 15.22
N ARG A 68 -8.28 3.35 14.05
CA ARG A 68 -7.74 3.79 12.76
C ARG A 68 -8.77 4.60 12.01
N ARG A 69 -8.36 5.70 11.43
CA ARG A 69 -9.19 6.61 10.64
C ARG A 69 -8.48 6.90 9.35
N ASP A 70 -9.17 6.77 8.26
CA ASP A 70 -8.63 7.23 6.99
C ASP A 70 -9.69 7.91 6.11
N ALA A 71 -9.19 8.78 5.23
CA ALA A 71 -9.96 9.44 4.21
C ALA A 71 -9.21 9.37 2.89
N PHE A 72 -9.92 9.21 1.79
CA PHE A 72 -9.32 9.17 0.47
C PHE A 72 -10.10 10.00 -0.55
N LEU A 73 -9.37 10.48 -1.54
CA LEU A 73 -9.89 11.13 -2.75
C LEU A 73 -9.23 10.50 -3.96
N LYS A 74 -10.03 10.13 -4.97
CA LYS A 74 -9.58 9.67 -6.28
C LYS A 74 -10.24 10.51 -7.35
N LEU A 75 -9.45 11.03 -8.28
CA LEU A 75 -9.90 11.78 -9.44
C LEU A 75 -9.44 11.06 -10.69
N SER A 76 -10.33 10.88 -11.65
CA SER A 76 -10.01 10.34 -12.97
C SER A 76 -10.47 11.34 -14.02
N GLN A 77 -9.55 11.76 -14.87
CA GLN A 77 -9.78 12.67 -15.98
C GLN A 77 -9.41 12.01 -17.30
N TYR A 78 -10.34 11.99 -18.24
CA TYR A 78 -10.09 11.56 -19.61
C TYR A 78 -9.90 12.79 -20.49
N PHE A 79 -9.00 12.69 -21.48
CA PHE A 79 -8.65 13.73 -22.43
C PHE A 79 -8.97 13.30 -23.87
N GLU A 80 -9.27 14.26 -24.75
CA GLU A 80 -9.63 14.03 -26.17
C GLU A 80 -8.52 13.32 -26.95
N ASN A 81 -7.26 13.48 -26.57
CA ASN A 81 -6.10 12.80 -27.16
C ASN A 81 -5.99 11.30 -26.74
N ARG A 82 -7.06 10.72 -26.20
CA ARG A 82 -7.14 9.34 -25.71
C ARG A 82 -6.18 9.04 -24.54
N SER A 83 -5.75 10.04 -23.82
CA SER A 83 -5.04 9.85 -22.56
C SER A 83 -6.00 9.94 -21.37
N SER A 84 -5.60 9.38 -20.24
CA SER A 84 -6.29 9.55 -18.97
C SER A 84 -5.30 9.80 -17.85
N LEU A 85 -5.66 10.71 -16.94
CA LEU A 85 -4.91 11.00 -15.73
C LEU A 85 -5.74 10.56 -14.54
N ARG A 86 -5.16 9.75 -13.66
CA ARG A 86 -5.72 9.41 -12.36
C ARG A 86 -4.86 10.04 -11.29
N PHE A 87 -5.51 10.62 -10.30
CA PHE A 87 -4.89 11.13 -9.09
C PHE A 87 -5.55 10.44 -7.91
N ASN A 88 -4.76 10.04 -6.91
CA ASN A 88 -5.25 9.55 -5.63
C ASN A 88 -4.50 10.21 -4.49
N TYR A 89 -5.25 10.47 -3.42
CA TYR A 89 -4.70 10.92 -2.16
C TYR A 89 -5.38 10.16 -1.03
N ARG A 90 -4.59 9.72 -0.04
CA ARG A 90 -5.08 9.08 1.18
C ARG A 90 -4.40 9.71 2.39
N LEU A 91 -5.20 10.03 3.38
CA LEU A 91 -4.79 10.47 4.70
C LEU A 91 -5.18 9.37 5.69
N TYR A 92 -4.23 8.94 6.51
CA TYR A 92 -4.47 7.96 7.56
C TYR A 92 -3.94 8.50 8.88
N GLN A 93 -4.67 8.20 9.97
CA GLN A 93 -4.27 8.50 11.34
C GLN A 93 -4.76 7.39 12.27
N ASP A 94 -3.97 7.08 13.30
CA ASP A 94 -4.39 6.20 14.38
C ASP A 94 -4.01 6.74 15.78
N ASP A 95 -4.51 6.07 16.82
CA ASP A 95 -4.23 6.37 18.23
C ASP A 95 -2.84 5.90 18.68
N TRP A 96 -2.13 5.12 17.86
CA TRP A 96 -0.71 4.79 18.08
C TRP A 96 0.24 5.92 17.64
N GLY A 97 -0.30 7.04 17.13
CA GLY A 97 0.46 8.22 16.71
C GLY A 97 0.96 8.17 15.28
N ILE A 98 0.56 7.16 14.50
CA ILE A 98 0.88 7.10 13.08
C ILE A 98 -0.04 8.04 12.32
N LEU A 99 0.56 9.03 11.66
CA LEU A 99 -0.09 9.87 10.66
C LEU A 99 0.59 9.61 9.33
N SER A 100 -0.16 9.20 8.31
CA SER A 100 0.41 8.95 6.99
C SER A 100 -0.32 9.65 5.86
N HIS A 101 0.44 10.01 4.83
CA HIS A 101 -0.03 10.61 3.60
C HIS A 101 0.44 9.74 2.42
N GLU A 102 -0.47 9.40 1.55
CA GLU A 102 -0.16 8.81 0.26
C GLU A 102 -0.71 9.70 -0.85
N ALA A 103 0.13 10.07 -1.80
CA ALA A 103 -0.26 10.74 -3.02
C ALA A 103 0.24 9.95 -4.23
N GLY A 104 -0.62 9.70 -5.19
CA GLY A 104 -0.26 8.95 -6.39
C GLY A 104 -0.89 9.53 -7.64
N THR A 105 -0.24 9.32 -8.77
CA THR A 105 -0.76 9.68 -10.08
C THR A 105 -0.43 8.59 -11.09
N ARG A 106 -1.34 8.36 -12.03
CA ARG A 106 -1.14 7.50 -13.21
C ARG A 106 -1.57 8.25 -14.45
N LEU A 107 -0.66 8.42 -15.38
CA LEU A 107 -0.94 8.87 -16.74
C LEU A 107 -0.97 7.66 -17.66
N SER A 108 -2.10 7.42 -18.35
CA SER A 108 -2.20 6.37 -19.36
C SER A 108 -2.45 7.02 -20.72
N GLN A 109 -1.70 6.58 -21.73
CA GLN A 109 -1.69 7.18 -23.06
C GLN A 109 -1.87 6.11 -24.13
N TYR A 110 -2.75 6.38 -25.06
CA TYR A 110 -2.80 5.67 -26.33
C TYR A 110 -1.70 6.23 -27.25
N VAL A 111 -0.65 5.43 -27.47
CA VAL A 111 0.55 5.88 -28.22
C VAL A 111 0.35 5.63 -29.74
N ALA A 112 -0.14 4.45 -30.06
CA ALA A 112 -0.39 4.02 -31.44
C ALA A 112 -1.47 2.92 -31.45
N PRO A 113 -2.04 2.54 -32.59
CA PRO A 113 -2.92 1.38 -32.70
C PRO A 113 -2.31 0.14 -32.06
N GLY A 114 -2.98 -0.39 -31.03
CA GLY A 114 -2.51 -1.55 -30.28
C GLY A 114 -1.41 -1.28 -29.25
N LEU A 115 -1.01 -0.02 -29.01
CA LEU A 115 0.04 0.33 -28.05
C LEU A 115 -0.46 1.35 -27.03
N PHE A 116 -0.44 0.94 -25.75
CA PHE A 116 -0.72 1.79 -24.61
C PHE A 116 0.50 1.88 -23.70
N ALA A 117 0.79 3.07 -23.21
CA ALA A 117 1.82 3.30 -22.20
C ALA A 117 1.18 3.90 -20.94
N SER A 118 1.64 3.49 -19.78
CA SER A 118 1.23 4.09 -18.51
C SER A 118 2.46 4.45 -17.68
N TYR A 119 2.37 5.57 -16.98
CA TYR A 119 3.39 6.09 -16.08
C TYR A 119 2.76 6.28 -14.72
N ASP A 120 3.36 5.69 -13.69
CA ASP A 120 2.89 5.74 -12.32
C ASP A 120 3.90 6.43 -11.44
N TYR A 121 3.40 7.25 -10.53
CA TYR A 121 4.19 7.77 -9.42
C TYR A 121 3.38 7.70 -8.14
N ARG A 122 4.00 7.23 -7.05
CA ARG A 122 3.43 7.24 -5.71
C ARG A 122 4.47 7.73 -4.71
N TYR A 123 4.05 8.69 -3.92
CA TYR A 123 4.74 9.14 -2.73
C TYR A 123 3.95 8.68 -1.50
N TYR A 124 4.66 8.16 -0.51
CA TYR A 124 4.10 7.79 0.78
C TYR A 124 5.01 8.31 1.88
N THR A 125 4.42 8.83 2.97
CA THR A 125 5.13 9.17 4.20
C THR A 125 4.30 8.85 5.42
N GLN A 126 4.95 8.47 6.52
CA GLN A 126 4.32 8.25 7.82
C GLN A 126 5.22 8.68 8.96
N THR A 127 4.60 9.07 10.08
CA THR A 127 5.25 9.21 11.38
C THR A 127 5.44 7.84 12.03
N ALA A 128 6.34 7.74 13.02
CA ALA A 128 6.46 6.53 13.83
C ALA A 128 5.30 6.39 14.83
N ALA A 129 5.01 5.14 15.22
CA ALA A 129 4.20 4.88 16.40
C ALA A 129 4.90 5.43 17.66
N TYR A 130 4.13 5.92 18.65
CA TYR A 130 4.70 6.57 19.85
C TYR A 130 5.63 5.65 20.67
N PHE A 131 5.43 4.34 20.57
CA PHE A 131 6.24 3.33 21.26
C PHE A 131 7.35 2.73 20.38
N GLN A 132 7.53 3.18 19.14
CA GLN A 132 8.60 2.72 18.28
C GLN A 132 9.93 3.38 18.64
N SER A 133 11.01 2.60 18.67
CA SER A 133 12.37 3.08 18.86
C SER A 133 13.36 2.16 18.11
N ASP A 134 14.40 2.74 17.56
CA ASP A 134 15.49 1.98 16.92
C ASP A 134 16.38 1.27 17.96
N ALA A 135 16.37 1.76 19.22
CA ALA A 135 17.13 1.18 20.31
C ALA A 135 16.39 1.37 21.65
N TYR A 136 15.93 0.27 22.23
CA TYR A 136 15.30 0.28 23.54
C TYR A 136 16.35 0.11 24.64
N THR A 137 16.38 1.05 25.57
CA THR A 137 17.32 1.05 26.70
C THR A 137 16.88 0.08 27.82
N SER A 138 15.63 -0.35 27.81
CA SER A 138 15.05 -1.22 28.84
C SER A 138 14.11 -2.25 28.22
N VAL A 139 14.00 -3.42 28.81
CA VAL A 139 13.05 -4.48 28.46
C VAL A 139 11.58 -4.07 28.65
N GLY A 140 11.34 -2.98 29.35
CA GLY A 140 10.02 -2.35 29.52
C GLY A 140 9.54 -1.59 28.28
N GLY A 141 10.46 -1.25 27.36
CA GLY A 141 10.13 -0.45 26.18
C GLY A 141 9.71 0.99 26.53
N ILE A 142 8.79 1.55 25.74
CA ILE A 142 8.16 2.86 25.96
C ILE A 142 6.71 2.59 26.40
N ASP A 143 6.34 3.10 27.58
CA ASP A 143 5.03 2.89 28.20
C ASP A 143 4.56 1.42 28.29
N GLY A 144 5.53 0.50 28.45
CA GLY A 144 5.24 -0.94 28.48
C GLY A 144 5.24 -1.63 27.12
N TYR A 145 5.38 -0.89 26.01
CA TYR A 145 5.32 -1.40 24.64
C TYR A 145 6.67 -1.31 23.95
N LEU A 146 6.88 -2.23 23.01
CA LEU A 146 8.06 -2.26 22.16
C LEU A 146 7.76 -3.03 20.86
N THR A 147 8.39 -2.64 19.77
CA THR A 147 8.16 -3.25 18.46
C THR A 147 9.46 -3.41 17.67
N GLY A 148 9.60 -4.55 17.00
CA GLY A 148 10.59 -4.78 15.94
C GLY A 148 9.97 -4.66 14.55
N ASP A 149 8.73 -4.20 14.45
CA ASP A 149 8.05 -4.05 13.16
C ASP A 149 8.44 -2.73 12.50
N TYR A 150 9.24 -2.80 11.42
CA TYR A 150 9.64 -1.64 10.63
C TYR A 150 8.45 -0.81 10.10
N ARG A 151 7.25 -1.41 10.01
CA ARG A 151 6.02 -0.70 9.61
C ARG A 151 5.52 0.29 10.66
N MET A 152 6.04 0.20 11.88
CA MET A 152 5.73 1.15 12.96
C MET A 152 6.72 2.33 12.98
N ALA A 153 7.81 2.27 12.22
CA ALA A 153 8.81 3.33 12.13
C ALA A 153 8.36 4.47 11.20
N ALA A 154 8.97 5.64 11.37
CA ALA A 154 8.83 6.72 10.40
C ALA A 154 9.39 6.28 9.03
N LEU A 155 8.66 6.60 7.98
CA LEU A 155 8.99 6.16 6.63
C LEU A 155 8.57 7.22 5.61
N ALA A 156 9.44 7.47 4.63
CA ALA A 156 9.08 8.13 3.38
C ALA A 156 9.50 7.22 2.21
N SER A 157 8.66 7.08 1.20
CA SER A 157 8.96 6.21 0.06
C SER A 157 8.43 6.77 -1.25
N HIS A 158 9.08 6.35 -2.33
CA HIS A 158 8.73 6.67 -3.70
C HIS A 158 8.62 5.38 -4.50
N LEU A 159 7.62 5.34 -5.36
CA LEU A 159 7.48 4.30 -6.36
C LEU A 159 7.25 4.96 -7.72
N PHE A 160 8.06 4.58 -8.70
CA PHE A 160 7.91 4.94 -10.10
C PHE A 160 7.58 3.68 -10.87
N GLY A 161 6.52 3.72 -11.67
CA GLY A 161 6.08 2.63 -12.51
C GLY A 161 6.01 3.05 -13.97
N PHE A 162 6.29 2.11 -14.84
CA PHE A 162 6.10 2.21 -16.28
C PHE A 162 5.51 0.91 -16.79
N SER A 163 4.43 1.00 -17.58
CA SER A 163 3.78 -0.15 -18.19
C SER A 163 3.63 0.05 -19.69
N LEU A 164 3.85 -1.00 -20.46
CA LEU A 164 3.51 -1.10 -21.87
C LEU A 164 2.54 -2.26 -22.08
N ASP A 165 1.39 -1.97 -22.70
CA ASP A 165 0.42 -2.96 -23.17
C ASP A 165 0.40 -2.92 -24.68
N MET A 166 0.73 -4.06 -25.32
CA MET A 166 0.87 -4.23 -26.75
C MET A 166 -0.10 -5.27 -27.27
N ASP A 167 -1.01 -4.88 -28.17
CA ASP A 167 -1.84 -5.80 -28.96
C ASP A 167 -1.12 -6.09 -30.28
N LEU A 168 -0.37 -7.20 -30.33
CA LEU A 168 0.39 -7.57 -31.51
C LEU A 168 -0.53 -7.94 -32.70
N GLY A 169 -1.78 -8.32 -32.41
CA GLY A 169 -2.77 -8.56 -33.46
C GLY A 169 -3.16 -7.29 -34.23
N VAL A 170 -3.07 -6.12 -33.58
CA VAL A 170 -3.29 -4.82 -34.20
C VAL A 170 -1.99 -4.27 -34.81
N MET A 171 -0.86 -4.42 -34.09
CA MET A 171 0.44 -3.85 -34.48
C MET A 171 1.08 -4.60 -35.64
N ALA A 172 0.87 -5.92 -35.76
CA ALA A 172 1.45 -6.81 -36.72
C ALA A 172 0.36 -7.66 -37.43
N ALA A 173 -0.68 -6.98 -37.94
CA ALA A 173 -1.87 -7.62 -38.52
C ALA A 173 -1.55 -8.56 -39.71
N ASP A 174 -0.42 -8.33 -40.40
CA ASP A 174 0.06 -9.13 -41.52
C ASP A 174 0.69 -10.47 -41.06
N VAL A 175 0.97 -10.64 -39.79
CA VAL A 175 1.58 -11.86 -39.22
C VAL A 175 0.51 -12.71 -38.52
N PRO A 176 -0.01 -13.79 -39.16
CA PRO A 176 -1.13 -14.58 -38.62
C PRO A 176 -0.87 -15.12 -37.20
N ALA A 177 0.37 -15.50 -36.92
CA ALA A 177 0.76 -16.05 -35.61
C ALA A 177 0.61 -15.03 -34.44
N LEU A 178 0.68 -13.73 -34.74
CA LEU A 178 0.61 -12.67 -33.75
C LEU A 178 -0.79 -12.07 -33.56
N ARG A 179 -1.75 -12.43 -34.40
CA ARG A 179 -3.11 -11.83 -34.44
C ARG A 179 -3.88 -12.00 -33.12
N ARG A 180 -3.49 -12.94 -32.28
CA ARG A 180 -4.18 -13.27 -31.03
C ARG A 180 -3.30 -13.07 -29.79
N LEU A 181 -2.16 -12.41 -29.96
CA LEU A 181 -1.17 -12.24 -28.92
C LEU A 181 -1.16 -10.80 -28.41
N GLY A 182 -1.35 -10.65 -27.11
CA GLY A 182 -1.05 -9.45 -26.34
C GLY A 182 0.23 -9.65 -25.51
N VAL A 183 0.99 -8.58 -25.36
CA VAL A 183 2.21 -8.57 -24.50
C VAL A 183 2.09 -7.40 -23.56
N ARG A 184 2.35 -7.65 -22.28
CA ARG A 184 2.45 -6.63 -21.25
C ARG A 184 3.83 -6.66 -20.63
N ILE A 185 4.41 -5.49 -20.41
CA ILE A 185 5.67 -5.29 -19.73
C ILE A 185 5.44 -4.22 -18.65
N ASP A 186 5.72 -4.54 -17.41
CA ASP A 186 5.64 -3.62 -16.28
C ASP A 186 7.01 -3.53 -15.63
N PHE A 187 7.46 -2.29 -15.36
CA PHE A 187 8.67 -2.01 -14.60
C PHE A 187 8.33 -1.08 -13.44
N GLU A 188 8.77 -1.44 -12.24
CA GLU A 188 8.64 -0.60 -11.05
C GLU A 188 9.98 -0.40 -10.36
N ARG A 189 10.22 0.82 -9.92
CA ARG A 189 11.33 1.22 -9.05
C ARG A 189 10.79 1.76 -7.74
N TYR A 190 11.07 1.06 -6.65
CA TYR A 190 10.74 1.47 -5.28
C TYR A 190 12.01 1.85 -4.53
N PHE A 191 11.95 2.90 -3.69
CA PHE A 191 12.97 3.21 -2.69
C PHE A 191 12.35 3.98 -1.51
N ASN A 192 12.98 3.86 -0.35
CA ASN A 192 12.51 4.49 0.87
C ASN A 192 13.63 5.11 1.71
N SER A 193 13.23 5.90 2.73
CA SER A 193 14.14 6.58 3.67
C SER A 193 14.97 5.63 4.54
N ASN A 194 14.57 4.35 4.65
CA ASN A 194 15.25 3.34 5.47
C ASN A 194 16.26 2.52 4.64
N ASN A 195 16.79 3.11 3.55
CA ASN A 195 17.80 2.51 2.67
C ASN A 195 17.37 1.20 1.97
N TYR A 196 16.07 0.94 1.87
CA TYR A 196 15.57 -0.18 1.08
C TYR A 196 15.19 0.29 -0.33
N SER A 197 15.59 -0.48 -1.34
CA SER A 197 15.17 -0.24 -2.72
C SER A 197 14.95 -1.55 -3.46
N ALA A 198 14.02 -1.54 -4.41
CA ALA A 198 13.71 -2.69 -5.26
C ALA A 198 13.42 -2.24 -6.70
N ASN A 199 13.79 -3.09 -7.65
CA ASN A 199 13.31 -3.04 -9.02
C ASN A 199 12.46 -4.29 -9.26
N ILE A 200 11.31 -4.11 -9.88
CA ILE A 200 10.38 -5.19 -10.22
C ILE A 200 10.17 -5.12 -11.72
N LEU A 201 10.37 -6.22 -12.42
CA LEU A 201 10.07 -6.39 -13.83
C LEU A 201 9.09 -7.54 -13.97
N GLU A 202 7.92 -7.26 -14.52
CA GLU A 202 6.89 -8.25 -14.81
C GLU A 202 6.62 -8.28 -16.32
N THR A 203 6.36 -9.47 -16.84
CA THR A 203 5.97 -9.67 -18.23
C THR A 203 4.76 -10.58 -18.28
N GLY A 204 3.78 -10.22 -19.11
CA GLY A 204 2.56 -10.99 -19.33
C GLY A 204 2.33 -11.27 -20.80
N LEU A 205 1.80 -12.46 -21.09
CA LEU A 205 1.32 -12.84 -22.41
C LEU A 205 -0.17 -13.13 -22.33
N ASP A 206 -0.95 -12.53 -23.21
CA ASP A 206 -2.39 -12.74 -23.31
C ASP A 206 -2.71 -13.37 -24.68
N PHE A 207 -3.40 -14.52 -24.66
CA PHE A 207 -3.81 -15.23 -25.86
C PHE A 207 -5.33 -15.17 -25.99
N ARG A 208 -5.82 -14.61 -27.09
CA ARG A 208 -7.25 -14.56 -27.41
C ARG A 208 -7.62 -15.74 -28.29
N PHE A 209 -8.57 -16.54 -27.86
CA PHE A 209 -9.08 -17.72 -28.56
C PHE A 209 -10.31 -17.40 -29.41
#